data_4e607423961a896c5d0ee48975131f28
#
_entry.id   4e607423961a896c5d0ee48975131f28
#
_cell.length_a   1.000
_cell.length_b   1.000
_cell.length_c   1.000
_cell.angle_alpha   90.00
_cell.angle_beta   90.00
_cell.angle_gamma   90.00
#
_symmetry.space_group_name_H-M   'P 1'
#
loop_
_entity.id
_entity.type
_entity.pdbx_description
1 polymer ?
#
loop_
_entity_poly.entity_id
_entity_poly.type
_entity_poly.pdbx_seq_one_letter_code
_entity_poly.pdbx_strand_id
1 'polypeptide(L)'
;EIHERLVGSEMCIRDSHSDVVIAALLCGKWTEATGDVLVFEEMSGKAYSDCKKELGKYLHRENPYIVSNNSYRGSNMQLASVEDAWEELDLYINDEMWDKFISLFYEVLIESEPIFEYPFEKHFEASIYAKKPEWSPTLKKGMIRTLIMRAYYRGHEENQKQIDNIVAKVLDTITSKERWGYISQYLPELCEASPESVLRKLESEIEVSQGLIDLFAEKGGDFMTSRHYYTNVLWAVEQLIQQKKYVVRALEWLWEIDSHNICLLYTSP
;
A
#
# COMPACT_ATOMS: atom_id res chain seq x y z
N GLU A 1 15.98 -15.14 -29.37
CA GLU A 1 16.54 -15.15 -27.98
C GLU A 1 15.57 -14.56 -26.96
N ILE A 2 14.83 -13.48 -27.26
CA ILE A 2 13.81 -12.89 -26.35
C ILE A 2 12.59 -13.81 -26.24
N HIS A 3 12.17 -14.42 -27.35
CA HIS A 3 11.04 -15.35 -27.39
C HIS A 3 11.30 -16.68 -26.65
N GLU A 4 12.54 -17.20 -26.70
CA GLU A 4 12.93 -18.42 -25.96
C GLU A 4 13.02 -18.19 -24.44
N ARG A 5 13.34 -16.97 -23.99
CA ARG A 5 13.33 -16.61 -22.56
C ARG A 5 11.91 -16.54 -21.99
N LEU A 6 10.94 -16.03 -22.77
CA LEU A 6 9.52 -15.99 -22.37
C LEU A 6 8.92 -17.40 -22.28
N VAL A 7 9.21 -18.31 -23.24
CA VAL A 7 8.70 -19.69 -23.23
C VAL A 7 9.17 -20.49 -22.01
N GLY A 8 10.38 -20.23 -21.51
CA GLY A 8 10.88 -20.86 -20.26
C GLY A 8 10.18 -20.34 -19.01
N SER A 9 9.75 -19.09 -19.00
CA SER A 9 8.96 -18.49 -17.90
C SER A 9 7.51 -18.98 -17.91
N GLU A 10 6.85 -18.98 -19.05
CA GLU A 10 5.46 -19.44 -19.22
C GLU A 10 5.26 -20.89 -18.75
N MET A 11 6.21 -21.80 -19.08
CA MET A 11 6.08 -23.21 -18.72
C MET A 11 6.22 -23.49 -17.22
N CYS A 12 6.90 -22.61 -16.47
CA CYS A 12 7.10 -22.78 -15.04
C CYS A 12 5.95 -22.18 -14.19
N ILE A 13 5.29 -21.13 -14.66
CA ILE A 13 4.12 -20.53 -14.02
C ILE A 13 2.90 -21.45 -14.24
N ARG A 14 2.76 -22.04 -15.43
CA ARG A 14 1.68 -22.98 -15.76
C ARG A 14 1.60 -24.21 -14.85
N ASP A 15 2.74 -24.69 -14.34
CA ASP A 15 2.78 -25.86 -13.44
C ASP A 15 2.61 -25.49 -11.95
N SER A 16 2.46 -24.22 -11.61
CA SER A 16 2.47 -23.75 -10.22
C SER A 16 1.22 -22.96 -9.83
N HIS A 17 0.03 -23.52 -10.05
CA HIS A 17 -1.22 -22.98 -9.48
C HIS A 17 -1.32 -23.26 -7.97
N SER A 18 -0.21 -23.23 -7.25
CA SER A 18 -0.25 -23.51 -5.83
C SER A 18 -0.76 -22.31 -5.05
N ASP A 19 -1.52 -22.60 -4.00
CA ASP A 19 -2.01 -21.57 -3.07
C ASP A 19 -0.87 -20.69 -2.52
N VAL A 20 0.35 -21.25 -2.44
CA VAL A 20 1.55 -20.51 -1.98
C VAL A 20 1.97 -19.43 -2.97
N VAL A 21 1.91 -19.71 -4.27
CA VAL A 21 2.24 -18.73 -5.31
C VAL A 21 1.15 -17.66 -5.40
N ILE A 22 -0.12 -18.06 -5.28
CA ILE A 22 -1.24 -17.10 -5.20
C ILE A 22 -1.14 -16.24 -3.94
N ALA A 23 -0.78 -16.81 -2.79
CA ALA A 23 -0.52 -16.03 -1.57
C ALA A 23 0.62 -15.03 -1.78
N ALA A 24 1.71 -15.41 -2.45
CA ALA A 24 2.80 -14.50 -2.80
C ALA A 24 2.34 -13.36 -3.73
N LEU A 25 1.46 -13.66 -4.70
CA LEU A 25 0.86 -12.69 -5.59
C LEU A 25 0.00 -11.68 -4.82
N LEU A 26 -0.84 -12.17 -3.90
CA LEU A 26 -1.78 -11.36 -3.13
C LEU A 26 -1.09 -10.56 -2.01
N CYS A 27 -0.06 -11.09 -1.37
CA CYS A 27 0.79 -10.31 -0.46
C CYS A 27 1.65 -9.28 -1.20
N GLY A 28 1.98 -9.54 -2.47
CA GLY A 28 2.80 -8.69 -3.34
C GLY A 28 4.25 -8.57 -2.85
N LYS A 29 4.43 -8.15 -1.61
CA LYS A 29 5.73 -8.01 -0.94
C LYS A 29 5.56 -8.20 0.56
N TRP A 30 6.46 -8.94 1.19
CA TRP A 30 6.41 -9.20 2.63
C TRP A 30 7.80 -9.37 3.24
N THR A 31 7.88 -9.37 4.56
CA THR A 31 9.10 -9.67 5.31
C THR A 31 8.95 -11.01 6.04
N GLU A 32 10.06 -11.54 6.54
CA GLU A 32 10.02 -12.72 7.42
C GLU A 32 9.75 -12.33 8.90
N ALA A 33 9.13 -11.17 9.15
CA ALA A 33 8.64 -10.80 10.48
C ALA A 33 7.37 -11.58 10.83
N THR A 34 7.15 -11.81 12.12
CA THR A 34 6.07 -12.69 12.60
C THR A 34 4.70 -12.32 12.07
N GLY A 35 4.32 -11.05 12.08
CA GLY A 35 3.02 -10.61 11.59
C GLY A 35 2.83 -10.84 10.09
N ASP A 36 3.82 -10.49 9.27
CA ASP A 36 3.76 -10.73 7.82
C ASP A 36 3.69 -12.22 7.49
N VAL A 37 4.42 -13.05 8.25
CA VAL A 37 4.40 -14.51 8.12
C VAL A 37 3.02 -15.07 8.41
N LEU A 38 2.35 -14.60 9.47
CA LEU A 38 1.00 -15.04 9.81
C LEU A 38 -0.02 -14.70 8.71
N VAL A 39 0.07 -13.51 8.12
CA VAL A 39 -0.76 -13.14 6.97
C VAL A 39 -0.51 -14.07 5.78
N PHE A 40 0.76 -14.41 5.52
CA PHE A 40 1.11 -15.32 4.45
C PHE A 40 0.58 -16.75 4.68
N GLU A 41 0.69 -17.26 5.93
CA GLU A 41 0.14 -18.56 6.34
C GLU A 41 -1.38 -18.59 6.18
N GLU A 42 -2.06 -17.54 6.63
CA GLU A 42 -3.51 -17.41 6.49
C GLU A 42 -3.92 -17.40 5.01
N MET A 43 -3.22 -16.63 4.16
CA MET A 43 -3.49 -16.56 2.72
C MET A 43 -3.27 -17.90 2.03
N SER A 44 -2.18 -18.60 2.33
CA SER A 44 -1.80 -19.86 1.68
C SER A 44 -2.49 -21.10 2.26
N GLY A 45 -3.04 -20.99 3.49
CA GLY A 45 -3.57 -22.14 4.24
C GLY A 45 -2.50 -23.15 4.67
N LYS A 46 -1.21 -22.79 4.65
CA LYS A 46 -0.07 -23.68 4.96
C LYS A 46 0.88 -23.02 5.94
N ALA A 47 1.58 -23.81 6.74
CA ALA A 47 2.66 -23.30 7.59
C ALA A 47 3.78 -22.66 6.74
N TYR A 48 4.30 -21.53 7.18
CA TYR A 48 5.30 -20.75 6.42
C TYR A 48 6.58 -21.55 6.13
N SER A 49 6.96 -22.47 7.01
CA SER A 49 8.07 -23.40 6.78
C SER A 49 7.92 -24.25 5.52
N ASP A 50 6.68 -24.64 5.21
CA ASP A 50 6.37 -25.42 4.02
C ASP A 50 6.22 -24.52 2.79
N CYS A 51 5.61 -23.35 2.98
CA CYS A 51 5.59 -22.29 1.96
C CYS A 51 7.02 -21.92 1.53
N LYS A 52 7.93 -21.73 2.48
CA LYS A 52 9.34 -21.38 2.20
C LYS A 52 10.07 -22.45 1.39
N LYS A 53 9.82 -23.74 1.67
CA LYS A 53 10.37 -24.85 0.87
C LYS A 53 9.86 -24.82 -0.58
N GLU A 54 8.56 -24.52 -0.74
CA GLU A 54 7.94 -24.42 -2.04
C GLU A 54 8.46 -23.20 -2.82
N LEU A 55 8.48 -22.02 -2.19
CA LEU A 55 9.03 -20.78 -2.75
C LEU A 55 10.53 -20.92 -3.08
N GLY A 56 11.27 -21.71 -2.31
CA GLY A 56 12.69 -21.99 -2.54
C GLY A 56 12.98 -22.57 -3.94
N LYS A 57 12.00 -23.27 -4.54
CA LYS A 57 12.13 -23.78 -5.92
C LYS A 57 12.19 -22.65 -6.96
N TYR A 58 11.70 -21.47 -6.60
CA TYR A 58 11.62 -20.29 -7.47
C TYR A 58 12.71 -19.24 -7.19
N LEU A 59 13.38 -19.33 -6.02
CA LEU A 59 14.43 -18.40 -5.60
C LEU A 59 15.79 -18.67 -6.25
N HIS A 60 16.10 -19.95 -6.58
CA HIS A 60 17.44 -20.40 -6.95
C HIS A 60 17.60 -20.76 -8.43
N ARG A 61 16.91 -20.03 -9.31
CA ARG A 61 17.00 -20.22 -10.77
C ARG A 61 17.78 -19.08 -11.42
N GLU A 62 18.28 -19.31 -12.65
CA GLU A 62 18.88 -18.24 -13.47
C GLU A 62 17.93 -17.06 -13.68
N ASN A 63 16.59 -17.32 -13.74
CA ASN A 63 15.53 -16.31 -13.75
C ASN A 63 14.62 -16.59 -12.55
N PRO A 64 14.87 -16.00 -11.39
CA PRO A 64 14.06 -16.23 -10.22
C PRO A 64 12.68 -15.55 -10.37
N TYR A 65 11.60 -16.24 -9.99
CA TYR A 65 10.26 -15.65 -9.88
C TYR A 65 10.08 -14.86 -8.60
N ILE A 66 10.79 -15.27 -7.55
CA ILE A 66 10.77 -14.62 -6.26
C ILE A 66 12.18 -14.15 -5.99
N VAL A 67 12.31 -12.90 -5.61
CA VAL A 67 13.57 -12.32 -5.18
C VAL A 67 13.52 -12.06 -3.68
N SER A 68 14.63 -12.35 -3.03
CA SER A 68 14.84 -12.05 -1.63
C SER A 68 15.96 -11.02 -1.50
N ASN A 69 15.64 -9.88 -0.93
CA ASN A 69 16.61 -8.83 -0.62
C ASN A 69 16.88 -8.84 0.89
N ASN A 70 18.08 -9.23 1.28
CA ASN A 70 18.50 -9.16 2.66
C ASN A 70 18.76 -7.71 3.05
N SER A 71 18.05 -7.22 4.05
CA SER A 71 18.28 -5.92 4.67
C SER A 71 18.65 -6.10 6.15
N TYR A 72 19.15 -5.04 6.77
CA TYR A 72 19.39 -5.03 8.24
C TYR A 72 18.10 -5.28 9.06
N ARG A 73 16.91 -5.22 8.43
CA ARG A 73 15.61 -5.44 9.06
C ARG A 73 15.01 -6.82 8.77
N GLY A 74 15.74 -7.71 8.11
CA GLY A 74 15.28 -9.04 7.70
C GLY A 74 15.22 -9.19 6.18
N SER A 75 14.88 -10.40 5.72
CA SER A 75 14.70 -10.68 4.29
C SER A 75 13.36 -10.11 3.83
N ASN A 76 13.40 -9.26 2.80
CA ASN A 76 12.21 -8.85 2.06
C ASN A 76 12.00 -9.82 0.90
N MET A 77 10.80 -10.37 0.81
CA MET A 77 10.40 -11.29 -0.26
C MET A 77 9.43 -10.57 -1.19
N GLN A 78 9.57 -10.76 -2.48
CA GLN A 78 8.63 -10.24 -3.49
C GLN A 78 8.71 -11.04 -4.77
N LEU A 79 7.69 -10.92 -5.63
CA LEU A 79 7.76 -11.41 -7.00
C LEU A 79 8.79 -10.59 -7.81
N ALA A 80 9.52 -11.24 -8.69
CA ALA A 80 10.53 -10.58 -9.54
C ALA A 80 9.89 -9.65 -10.57
N SER A 81 8.80 -10.09 -11.20
CA SER A 81 7.92 -9.30 -12.05
C SER A 81 6.50 -9.47 -11.57
N VAL A 82 5.95 -8.43 -10.98
CA VAL A 82 4.58 -8.45 -10.46
C VAL A 82 3.58 -8.42 -11.62
N GLU A 83 3.87 -7.65 -12.65
CA GLU A 83 3.05 -7.49 -13.84
C GLU A 83 2.86 -8.82 -14.57
N ASP A 84 3.97 -9.50 -14.90
CA ASP A 84 3.91 -10.81 -15.59
C ASP A 84 3.17 -11.86 -14.75
N ALA A 85 3.41 -11.85 -13.42
CA ALA A 85 2.75 -12.78 -12.52
C ALA A 85 1.23 -12.52 -12.45
N TRP A 86 0.78 -11.27 -12.48
CA TRP A 86 -0.64 -10.94 -12.52
C TRP A 86 -1.29 -11.34 -13.84
N GLU A 87 -0.64 -11.09 -14.98
CA GLU A 87 -1.13 -11.48 -16.30
C GLU A 87 -1.41 -13.00 -16.37
N GLU A 88 -0.54 -13.80 -15.77
CA GLU A 88 -0.64 -15.27 -15.80
C GLU A 88 -1.54 -15.85 -14.71
N LEU A 89 -1.55 -15.27 -13.51
CA LEU A 89 -2.13 -15.90 -12.32
C LEU A 89 -3.47 -15.29 -11.86
N ASP A 90 -3.86 -14.12 -12.36
CA ASP A 90 -5.12 -13.47 -11.94
C ASP A 90 -6.36 -14.38 -12.11
N LEU A 91 -6.37 -15.21 -13.15
CA LEU A 91 -7.47 -16.14 -13.43
C LEU A 91 -7.63 -17.24 -12.36
N TYR A 92 -6.60 -17.52 -11.56
CA TYR A 92 -6.62 -18.52 -10.50
C TYR A 92 -6.99 -17.96 -9.13
N ILE A 93 -7.16 -16.64 -9.01
CA ILE A 93 -7.70 -16.01 -7.81
C ILE A 93 -9.22 -16.19 -7.82
N ASN A 94 -9.72 -17.10 -7.01
CA ASN A 94 -11.15 -17.31 -6.81
C ASN A 94 -11.73 -16.31 -5.79
N ASP A 95 -13.06 -16.29 -5.69
CA ASP A 95 -13.78 -15.35 -4.83
C ASP A 95 -13.43 -15.55 -3.34
N GLU A 96 -13.25 -16.79 -2.89
CA GLU A 96 -12.89 -17.11 -1.50
C GLU A 96 -11.50 -16.55 -1.13
N MET A 97 -10.52 -16.73 -2.03
CA MET A 97 -9.18 -16.16 -1.85
C MET A 97 -9.21 -14.63 -1.85
N TRP A 98 -10.05 -14.05 -2.71
CA TRP A 98 -10.19 -12.59 -2.78
C TRP A 98 -10.89 -12.02 -1.54
N ASP A 99 -11.94 -12.64 -1.05
CA ASP A 99 -12.63 -12.23 0.17
C ASP A 99 -11.71 -12.35 1.40
N LYS A 100 -10.93 -13.42 1.47
CA LYS A 100 -9.90 -13.59 2.50
C LYS A 100 -8.85 -12.48 2.43
N PHE A 101 -8.35 -12.17 1.22
CA PHE A 101 -7.44 -11.04 1.02
C PHE A 101 -8.04 -9.72 1.51
N ILE A 102 -9.29 -9.42 1.16
CA ILE A 102 -9.97 -8.19 1.60
C ILE A 102 -10.04 -8.12 3.12
N SER A 103 -10.38 -9.23 3.79
CA SER A 103 -10.45 -9.28 5.25
C SER A 103 -9.10 -8.97 5.89
N LEU A 104 -8.04 -9.63 5.45
CA LEU A 104 -6.68 -9.40 5.92
C LEU A 104 -6.16 -8.00 5.56
N PHE A 105 -6.50 -7.50 4.38
CA PHE A 105 -6.15 -6.14 3.97
C PHE A 105 -6.69 -5.09 4.93
N TYR A 106 -7.97 -5.21 5.36
CA TYR A 106 -8.54 -4.30 6.36
C TYR A 106 -7.81 -4.43 7.69
N GLU A 107 -7.59 -5.63 8.19
CA GLU A 107 -6.90 -5.85 9.45
C GLU A 107 -5.51 -5.20 9.45
N VAL A 108 -4.73 -5.44 8.40
CA VAL A 108 -3.37 -4.92 8.23
C VAL A 108 -3.33 -3.39 8.07
N LEU A 109 -4.26 -2.79 7.32
CA LEU A 109 -4.26 -1.34 7.06
C LEU A 109 -4.93 -0.52 8.17
N ILE A 110 -5.81 -1.13 8.96
CA ILE A 110 -6.48 -0.46 10.08
C ILE A 110 -5.62 -0.49 11.35
N GLU A 111 -4.53 -1.25 11.38
CA GLU A 111 -3.60 -1.22 12.51
C GLU A 111 -3.22 0.21 12.90
N SER A 112 -3.19 0.47 14.20
CA SER A 112 -2.64 1.72 14.72
C SER A 112 -1.13 1.54 14.95
N GLU A 113 -0.30 2.30 14.25
CA GLU A 113 1.14 2.26 14.50
C GLU A 113 1.48 2.99 15.79
N PRO A 114 2.19 2.34 16.75
CA PRO A 114 2.47 2.92 18.05
C PRO A 114 3.23 4.25 18.03
N ILE A 115 3.95 4.55 16.94
CA ILE A 115 4.64 5.83 16.79
C ILE A 115 3.67 7.01 16.78
N PHE A 116 2.42 6.83 16.34
CA PHE A 116 1.40 7.87 16.29
C PHE A 116 0.72 8.13 17.65
N GLU A 117 1.08 7.40 18.70
CA GLU A 117 0.73 7.73 20.09
C GLU A 117 1.59 8.88 20.64
N TYR A 118 2.68 9.21 19.94
CA TYR A 118 3.60 10.29 20.31
C TYR A 118 3.31 11.55 19.48
N PRO A 119 3.60 12.76 20.01
CA PRO A 119 3.57 13.99 19.21
C PRO A 119 4.50 13.88 18.00
N PHE A 120 4.12 14.49 16.88
CA PHE A 120 4.85 14.38 15.61
C PHE A 120 6.30 14.85 15.70
N GLU A 121 6.59 15.87 16.50
CA GLU A 121 7.95 16.39 16.74
C GLU A 121 8.86 15.32 17.40
N LYS A 122 8.27 14.35 18.10
CA LYS A 122 8.97 13.25 18.77
C LYS A 122 9.04 11.97 17.93
N HIS A 123 8.46 11.93 16.75
CA HIS A 123 8.43 10.71 15.93
C HIS A 123 9.82 10.19 15.57
N PHE A 124 10.81 11.08 15.39
CA PHE A 124 12.18 10.63 15.16
C PHE A 124 12.73 9.86 16.36
N GLU A 125 12.60 10.40 17.57
CA GLU A 125 13.01 9.74 18.80
C GLU A 125 12.16 8.49 19.07
N ALA A 126 10.84 8.61 18.94
CA ALA A 126 9.91 7.50 19.16
C ALA A 126 10.18 6.33 18.21
N SER A 127 10.69 6.56 17.01
CA SER A 127 11.04 5.48 16.06
C SER A 127 12.11 4.53 16.61
N ILE A 128 12.87 4.95 17.61
CA ILE A 128 13.93 4.17 18.28
C ILE A 128 13.33 3.33 19.42
N TYR A 129 12.34 3.86 20.15
CA TYR A 129 11.82 3.28 21.40
C TYR A 129 10.40 2.72 21.28
N ALA A 130 9.61 3.20 20.32
CA ALA A 130 8.24 2.73 20.16
C ALA A 130 8.19 1.24 19.83
N LYS A 131 7.15 0.58 20.30
CA LYS A 131 6.86 -0.79 19.87
C LYS A 131 6.76 -0.82 18.34
N LYS A 132 7.33 -1.86 17.72
CA LYS A 132 7.17 -2.04 16.27
C LYS A 132 5.72 -2.39 15.95
N PRO A 133 5.19 -1.93 14.81
CA PRO A 133 3.89 -2.39 14.33
C PRO A 133 3.91 -3.91 14.13
N GLU A 134 2.75 -4.53 14.20
CA GLU A 134 2.61 -5.98 14.01
C GLU A 134 2.96 -6.37 12.57
N TRP A 135 2.46 -5.61 11.61
CA TRP A 135 2.72 -5.82 10.19
C TRP A 135 3.69 -4.79 9.63
N SER A 136 4.57 -5.27 8.76
CA SER A 136 5.58 -4.39 8.17
C SER A 136 4.98 -3.39 7.18
N PRO A 137 5.58 -2.19 7.03
CA PRO A 137 5.22 -1.29 5.93
C PRO A 137 5.43 -1.93 4.54
N THR A 138 6.29 -2.94 4.46
CA THR A 138 6.55 -3.71 3.23
C THR A 138 5.30 -4.50 2.83
N LEU A 139 4.70 -5.24 3.75
CA LEU A 139 3.47 -5.99 3.50
C LEU A 139 2.31 -5.04 3.16
N LYS A 140 2.12 -3.97 3.93
CA LYS A 140 1.07 -2.97 3.70
C LYS A 140 1.13 -2.42 2.26
N LYS A 141 2.32 -2.02 1.80
CA LYS A 141 2.53 -1.56 0.42
C LYS A 141 2.35 -2.67 -0.61
N GLY A 142 2.77 -3.89 -0.31
CA GLY A 142 2.54 -5.06 -1.15
C GLY A 142 1.06 -5.31 -1.39
N MET A 143 0.26 -5.31 -0.33
CA MET A 143 -1.18 -5.52 -0.42
C MET A 143 -1.91 -4.37 -1.15
N ILE A 144 -1.47 -3.12 -0.97
CA ILE A 144 -2.03 -1.99 -1.76
C ILE A 144 -1.68 -2.18 -3.25
N ARG A 145 -0.45 -2.61 -3.57
CA ARG A 145 -0.07 -2.90 -4.96
C ARG A 145 -0.97 -3.98 -5.58
N THR A 146 -1.39 -4.96 -4.78
CA THR A 146 -2.36 -5.99 -5.21
C THR A 146 -3.70 -5.37 -5.62
N LEU A 147 -4.23 -4.37 -4.90
CA LEU A 147 -5.43 -3.64 -5.33
C LEU A 147 -5.21 -2.92 -6.66
N ILE A 148 -4.05 -2.27 -6.84
CA ILE A 148 -3.70 -1.57 -8.09
C ILE A 148 -3.68 -2.56 -9.26
N MET A 149 -3.01 -3.70 -9.08
CA MET A 149 -2.92 -4.73 -10.13
C MET A 149 -4.29 -5.31 -10.46
N ARG A 150 -5.12 -5.57 -9.45
CA ARG A 150 -6.50 -6.05 -9.65
C ARG A 150 -7.35 -5.04 -10.40
N ALA A 151 -7.23 -3.73 -10.11
CA ALA A 151 -7.91 -2.67 -10.85
C ALA A 151 -7.47 -2.64 -12.31
N TYR A 152 -6.18 -2.83 -12.56
CA TYR A 152 -5.63 -2.78 -13.91
C TYR A 152 -6.02 -4.00 -14.75
N TYR A 153 -5.80 -5.23 -14.24
CA TYR A 153 -6.01 -6.46 -15.03
C TYR A 153 -7.48 -6.84 -15.18
N ARG A 154 -8.31 -6.54 -14.20
CA ARG A 154 -9.75 -6.77 -14.27
C ARG A 154 -10.56 -5.51 -14.46
N GLY A 155 -10.08 -4.56 -15.25
CA GLY A 155 -10.56 -3.19 -15.46
C GLY A 155 -12.03 -3.00 -15.87
N HIS A 156 -12.94 -3.85 -15.41
CA HIS A 156 -14.38 -3.66 -15.56
C HIS A 156 -14.89 -2.69 -14.48
N GLU A 157 -15.89 -1.90 -14.82
CA GLU A 157 -16.49 -0.89 -13.94
C GLU A 157 -16.93 -1.46 -12.58
N GLU A 158 -17.45 -2.68 -12.56
CA GLU A 158 -17.87 -3.36 -11.34
C GLU A 158 -16.70 -3.70 -10.42
N ASN A 159 -15.59 -4.16 -10.97
CA ASN A 159 -14.38 -4.45 -10.24
C ASN A 159 -13.75 -3.17 -9.66
N GLN A 160 -13.72 -2.07 -10.43
CA GLN A 160 -13.26 -0.79 -9.91
C GLN A 160 -14.14 -0.29 -8.76
N LYS A 161 -15.47 -0.44 -8.85
CA LYS A 161 -16.37 -0.11 -7.74
C LYS A 161 -16.09 -0.94 -6.48
N GLN A 162 -15.74 -2.21 -6.63
CA GLN A 162 -15.34 -3.03 -5.48
C GLN A 162 -14.07 -2.48 -4.83
N ILE A 163 -13.06 -2.14 -5.63
CA ILE A 163 -11.81 -1.55 -5.12
C ILE A 163 -12.06 -0.18 -4.49
N ASP A 164 -12.88 0.66 -5.11
CA ASP A 164 -13.28 1.95 -4.56
C ASP A 164 -13.92 1.79 -3.18
N ASN A 165 -14.79 0.80 -2.99
CA ASN A 165 -15.40 0.49 -1.71
C ASN A 165 -14.37 -0.02 -0.68
N ILE A 166 -13.41 -0.83 -1.10
CA ILE A 166 -12.34 -1.32 -0.21
C ILE A 166 -11.50 -0.15 0.30
N VAL A 167 -11.06 0.72 -0.61
CA VAL A 167 -10.25 1.90 -0.26
C VAL A 167 -11.06 2.88 0.59
N ALA A 168 -12.32 3.16 0.23
CA ALA A 168 -13.19 4.05 1.00
C ALA A 168 -13.32 3.58 2.45
N LYS A 169 -13.53 2.29 2.69
CA LYS A 169 -13.61 1.71 4.04
C LYS A 169 -12.34 1.94 4.88
N VAL A 170 -11.16 1.86 4.27
CA VAL A 170 -9.90 2.20 4.96
C VAL A 170 -9.85 3.69 5.27
N LEU A 171 -10.22 4.54 4.32
CA LEU A 171 -10.23 5.99 4.48
C LEU A 171 -11.27 6.46 5.51
N ASP A 172 -12.38 5.76 5.66
CA ASP A 172 -13.42 6.05 6.68
C ASP A 172 -12.91 5.85 8.12
N THR A 173 -11.81 5.10 8.31
CA THR A 173 -11.16 4.97 9.63
C THR A 173 -10.38 6.22 10.04
N ILE A 174 -10.23 7.19 9.15
CA ILE A 174 -9.51 8.43 9.44
C ILE A 174 -10.45 9.39 10.17
N THR A 175 -10.22 9.51 11.48
CA THR A 175 -11.03 10.37 12.38
C THR A 175 -10.19 11.38 13.16
N SER A 176 -8.87 11.35 13.02
CA SER A 176 -7.96 12.24 13.73
C SER A 176 -6.73 12.61 12.90
N LYS A 177 -5.99 13.64 13.35
CA LYS A 177 -4.72 14.06 12.77
C LYS A 177 -3.68 12.92 12.75
N GLU A 178 -3.59 12.15 13.82
CA GLU A 178 -2.66 11.03 13.95
C GLU A 178 -3.00 9.94 12.93
N ARG A 179 -4.30 9.69 12.72
CA ARG A 179 -4.75 8.72 11.73
C ARG A 179 -4.48 9.22 10.31
N TRP A 180 -4.63 10.52 10.05
CA TRP A 180 -4.18 11.15 8.81
C TRP A 180 -2.68 10.97 8.60
N GLY A 181 -1.87 11.26 9.62
CA GLY A 181 -0.42 11.06 9.57
C GLY A 181 -0.04 9.64 9.21
N TYR A 182 -0.71 8.64 9.81
CA TYR A 182 -0.49 7.24 9.50
C TYR A 182 -0.88 6.87 8.07
N ILE A 183 -2.13 7.13 7.66
CA ILE A 183 -2.63 6.74 6.34
C ILE A 183 -1.96 7.51 5.21
N SER A 184 -1.55 8.76 5.45
CA SER A 184 -0.88 9.58 4.43
C SER A 184 0.34 8.89 3.82
N GLN A 185 1.05 8.03 4.59
CA GLN A 185 2.22 7.28 4.12
C GLN A 185 1.89 6.29 2.99
N TYR A 186 0.62 5.93 2.85
CA TYR A 186 0.09 5.00 1.86
C TYR A 186 -0.85 5.67 0.87
N LEU A 187 -1.14 6.97 1.07
CA LEU A 187 -2.16 7.69 0.29
C LEU A 187 -1.84 7.77 -1.20
N PRO A 188 -0.58 7.97 -1.64
CA PRO A 188 -0.25 7.96 -3.06
C PRO A 188 -0.58 6.62 -3.74
N GLU A 189 -0.21 5.50 -3.11
CA GLU A 189 -0.50 4.17 -3.63
C GLU A 189 -2.02 3.85 -3.58
N LEU A 190 -2.73 4.27 -2.51
CA LEU A 190 -4.19 4.16 -2.43
C LEU A 190 -4.89 5.01 -3.48
N CYS A 191 -4.33 6.18 -3.81
CA CYS A 191 -4.82 7.05 -4.88
C CYS A 191 -4.64 6.40 -6.27
N GLU A 192 -3.54 5.68 -6.49
CA GLU A 192 -3.35 4.91 -7.72
C GLU A 192 -4.42 3.81 -7.86
N ALA A 193 -4.77 3.11 -6.77
CA ALA A 193 -5.79 2.06 -6.76
C ALA A 193 -7.21 2.63 -6.93
N SER A 194 -7.54 3.73 -6.27
CA SER A 194 -8.87 4.34 -6.21
C SER A 194 -8.81 5.86 -6.11
N PRO A 195 -8.57 6.56 -7.24
CA PRO A 195 -8.51 8.02 -7.26
C PRO A 195 -9.79 8.69 -6.76
N GLU A 196 -10.95 8.14 -7.12
CA GLU A 196 -12.26 8.68 -6.74
C GLU A 196 -12.48 8.63 -5.23
N SER A 197 -12.15 7.52 -4.57
CA SER A 197 -12.34 7.38 -3.11
C SER A 197 -11.41 8.32 -2.34
N VAL A 198 -10.17 8.46 -2.79
CA VAL A 198 -9.22 9.38 -2.16
C VAL A 198 -9.68 10.83 -2.32
N LEU A 199 -10.09 11.23 -3.53
CA LEU A 199 -10.55 12.61 -3.77
C LEU A 199 -11.79 12.94 -2.93
N ARG A 200 -12.80 12.05 -2.89
CA ARG A 200 -13.98 12.24 -2.04
C ARG A 200 -13.64 12.38 -0.58
N LYS A 201 -12.69 11.57 -0.08
CA LYS A 201 -12.24 11.69 1.32
C LYS A 201 -11.59 13.04 1.57
N LEU A 202 -10.72 13.49 0.69
CA LEU A 202 -10.07 14.80 0.79
C LEU A 202 -11.08 15.95 0.80
N GLU A 203 -12.08 15.92 -0.10
CA GLU A 203 -13.15 16.92 -0.17
C GLU A 203 -13.99 16.93 1.11
N SER A 204 -14.42 15.76 1.59
CA SER A 204 -15.25 15.67 2.80
C SER A 204 -14.54 16.16 4.07
N GLU A 205 -13.23 16.03 4.14
CA GLU A 205 -12.46 16.41 5.33
C GLU A 205 -12.31 17.93 5.51
N ILE A 206 -12.33 18.70 4.43
CA ILE A 206 -12.32 20.17 4.53
C ILE A 206 -13.62 20.68 5.16
N GLU A 207 -14.75 20.05 4.82
CA GLU A 207 -16.06 20.48 5.28
C GLU A 207 -16.35 20.06 6.74
N VAL A 208 -15.84 18.90 7.16
CA VAL A 208 -16.34 18.20 8.37
C VAL A 208 -15.26 18.03 9.43
N SER A 209 -14.00 17.96 9.08
CA SER A 209 -12.93 17.51 9.97
C SER A 209 -11.76 18.48 10.05
N GLN A 210 -11.34 18.79 11.28
CA GLN A 210 -10.15 19.59 11.54
C GLN A 210 -8.84 18.78 11.36
N GLY A 211 -8.91 17.44 11.36
CA GLY A 211 -7.73 16.57 11.41
C GLY A 211 -6.76 16.73 10.23
N LEU A 212 -7.28 16.90 9.01
CA LEU A 212 -6.49 17.15 7.83
C LEU A 212 -5.87 18.56 7.86
N ILE A 213 -6.66 19.56 8.24
CA ILE A 213 -6.20 20.95 8.38
C ILE A 213 -5.10 21.01 9.43
N ASP A 214 -5.26 20.36 10.56
CA ASP A 214 -4.25 20.28 11.63
C ASP A 214 -2.96 19.58 11.17
N LEU A 215 -3.07 18.59 10.27
CA LEU A 215 -1.90 17.96 9.66
C LEU A 215 -1.08 18.94 8.83
N PHE A 216 -1.73 19.81 8.08
CA PHE A 216 -1.08 20.85 7.28
C PHE A 216 -0.58 22.03 8.14
N ALA A 217 -1.30 22.36 9.21
CA ALA A 217 -0.94 23.44 10.13
C ALA A 217 0.26 23.08 11.05
N GLU A 218 0.67 21.82 11.07
CA GLU A 218 1.75 21.35 11.94
C GLU A 218 3.07 21.99 11.54
N LYS A 219 3.56 22.86 12.41
CA LYS A 219 4.90 23.43 12.26
C LYS A 219 5.90 22.32 12.59
N GLY A 220 6.57 21.82 11.56
CA GLY A 220 7.63 20.84 11.72
C GLY A 220 8.66 21.30 12.75
N GLY A 221 9.20 20.34 13.50
CA GLY A 221 10.41 20.55 14.29
C GLY A 221 11.62 20.89 13.43
N ASP A 222 12.82 20.61 13.91
CA ASP A 222 14.05 20.84 13.15
C ASP A 222 13.96 20.19 11.75
N PHE A 223 14.35 20.96 10.72
CA PHE A 223 14.33 20.56 9.29
C PHE A 223 14.92 19.15 9.03
N MET A 224 15.89 18.73 9.83
CA MET A 224 16.55 17.43 9.67
C MET A 224 15.82 16.25 10.30
N THR A 225 14.89 16.47 11.23
CA THR A 225 14.28 15.42 12.05
C THR A 225 12.77 15.34 11.90
N SER A 226 12.12 16.37 11.34
CA SER A 226 10.68 16.40 11.20
C SER A 226 10.20 15.64 9.95
N ARG A 227 9.18 14.79 10.14
CA ARG A 227 8.47 14.14 9.04
C ARG A 227 7.24 14.98 8.71
N HIS A 228 7.19 15.50 7.51
CA HIS A 228 6.04 16.27 7.02
C HIS A 228 5.04 15.32 6.34
N TYR A 229 4.11 14.77 7.10
CA TYR A 229 3.13 13.81 6.60
C TYR A 229 2.19 14.39 5.54
N TYR A 230 1.92 15.70 5.57
CA TYR A 230 1.14 16.38 4.54
C TYR A 230 1.75 16.28 3.13
N THR A 231 3.07 16.10 3.01
CA THR A 231 3.74 15.93 1.72
C THR A 231 3.19 14.74 0.94
N ASN A 232 2.88 13.65 1.62
CA ASN A 232 2.29 12.47 0.98
C ASN A 232 0.86 12.76 0.47
N VAL A 233 0.11 13.62 1.18
CA VAL A 233 -1.21 14.08 0.73
C VAL A 233 -1.05 14.89 -0.57
N LEU A 234 -0.08 15.80 -0.61
CA LEU A 234 0.21 16.57 -1.82
C LEU A 234 0.64 15.70 -3.00
N TRP A 235 1.41 14.63 -2.76
CA TRP A 235 1.76 13.68 -3.82
C TRP A 235 0.54 12.92 -4.37
N ALA A 236 -0.41 12.55 -3.51
CA ALA A 236 -1.66 11.97 -3.97
C ALA A 236 -2.49 12.96 -4.80
N VAL A 237 -2.55 14.23 -4.38
CA VAL A 237 -3.23 15.29 -5.12
C VAL A 237 -2.54 15.57 -6.47
N GLU A 238 -1.21 15.54 -6.52
CA GLU A 238 -0.45 15.64 -7.78
C GLU A 238 -0.86 14.55 -8.77
N GLN A 239 -1.01 13.31 -8.33
CA GLN A 239 -1.48 12.21 -9.19
C GLN A 239 -2.92 12.45 -9.69
N LEU A 240 -3.80 13.04 -8.87
CA LEU A 240 -5.15 13.42 -9.29
C LEU A 240 -5.15 14.52 -10.35
N ILE A 241 -4.28 15.52 -10.20
CA ILE A 241 -4.15 16.62 -11.18
C ILE A 241 -3.69 16.10 -12.55
N GLN A 242 -2.88 15.07 -12.60
CA GLN A 242 -2.42 14.45 -13.85
C GLN A 242 -3.55 13.72 -14.59
N GLN A 243 -4.67 13.42 -13.94
CA GLN A 243 -5.79 12.71 -14.53
C GLN A 243 -6.89 13.67 -14.97
N LYS A 244 -7.18 13.70 -16.28
CA LYS A 244 -8.17 14.59 -16.90
C LYS A 244 -9.54 14.59 -16.19
N LYS A 245 -9.93 13.45 -15.62
CA LYS A 245 -11.21 13.29 -14.91
C LYS A 245 -11.25 14.06 -13.58
N TYR A 246 -10.10 14.19 -12.89
CA TYR A 246 -10.04 14.67 -11.52
C TYR A 246 -9.39 16.05 -11.36
N VAL A 247 -8.71 16.57 -12.40
CA VAL A 247 -7.89 17.78 -12.33
C VAL A 247 -8.64 18.99 -11.77
N VAL A 248 -9.89 19.22 -12.20
CA VAL A 248 -10.66 20.39 -11.75
C VAL A 248 -10.95 20.30 -10.26
N ARG A 249 -11.51 19.19 -9.79
CA ARG A 249 -11.83 18.96 -8.37
C ARG A 249 -10.57 19.00 -7.49
N ALA A 250 -9.46 18.43 -7.96
CA ALA A 250 -8.19 18.46 -7.23
C ALA A 250 -7.61 19.87 -7.09
N LEU A 251 -7.75 20.72 -8.13
CA LEU A 251 -7.35 22.12 -8.07
C LEU A 251 -8.28 22.95 -7.17
N GLU A 252 -9.58 22.71 -7.20
CA GLU A 252 -10.55 23.33 -6.30
C GLU A 252 -10.22 22.98 -4.85
N TRP A 253 -9.91 21.72 -4.57
CA TRP A 253 -9.49 21.27 -3.26
C TRP A 253 -8.20 21.98 -2.77
N LEU A 254 -7.18 22.13 -3.65
CA LEU A 254 -5.95 22.87 -3.31
C LEU A 254 -6.23 24.35 -2.98
N TRP A 255 -7.11 24.98 -3.76
CA TRP A 255 -7.53 26.36 -3.49
C TRP A 255 -8.22 26.50 -2.14
N GLU A 256 -9.04 25.54 -1.79
CA GLU A 256 -9.78 25.54 -0.52
C GLU A 256 -8.85 25.35 0.67
N ILE A 257 -7.92 24.41 0.61
CA ILE A 257 -6.88 24.21 1.62
C ILE A 257 -6.05 25.50 1.81
N ASP A 258 -5.64 26.18 0.75
CA ASP A 258 -4.87 27.42 0.82
C ASP A 258 -5.67 28.55 1.51
N SER A 259 -6.99 28.59 1.31
CA SER A 259 -7.87 29.59 1.92
C SER A 259 -7.95 29.52 3.46
N HIS A 260 -7.62 28.37 4.05
CA HIS A 260 -7.53 28.19 5.51
C HIS A 260 -6.24 28.79 6.12
N ASN A 261 -5.49 29.65 5.39
CA ASN A 261 -4.20 30.21 5.81
C ASN A 261 -3.16 29.16 6.25
N ILE A 262 -3.33 27.97 5.75
CA ILE A 262 -2.30 26.95 5.84
C ILE A 262 -1.23 27.39 4.87
N CYS A 263 -0.19 28.04 5.44
CA CYS A 263 0.92 28.53 4.65
C CYS A 263 1.59 27.33 3.98
N LEU A 264 1.12 26.98 2.78
CA LEU A 264 1.83 26.10 1.84
C LEU A 264 3.10 26.82 1.31
N LEU A 265 3.53 27.84 2.06
CA LEU A 265 4.70 28.62 1.74
C LEU A 265 5.93 27.71 1.69
N TYR A 266 6.26 27.39 0.48
CA TYR A 266 7.63 27.47 0.04
C TYR A 266 8.24 28.83 0.41
N THR A 267 8.54 29.05 1.65
CA THR A 267 9.57 29.99 2.01
C THR A 267 10.89 29.26 1.83
N SER A 268 11.32 29.15 0.58
CA SER A 268 12.76 29.18 0.34
C SER A 268 13.26 30.56 0.80
N PRO A 269 14.28 30.62 1.67
CA PRO A 269 15.07 31.81 1.83
C PRO A 269 15.85 32.09 0.55
#